data_5b109e69ec15fd88bbb6c8f2594bce1e
#
_entry.id   5b109e69ec15fd88bbb6c8f2594bce1e
#
_cell.length_a   1.000
_cell.length_b   1.000
_cell.length_c   1.000
_cell.angle_alpha   90.00
_cell.angle_beta   90.00
_cell.angle_gamma   90.00
#
_symmetry.space_group_name_H-M   'P 1'
#
loop_
_entity.id
_entity.type
_entity.pdbx_description
1 polymer ?
#
loop_
_entity_poly.entity_id
_entity_poly.type
_entity_poly.pdbx_seq_one_letter_code
_entity_poly.pdbx_strand_id
1 'polypeptide(L)'
;MFAMDIKKLIGEATEYDKKLALEEKKPKSWCKSVSAFANTFGGALIFGISNDGQVVGLNAPEGDAEKISEIIKSRLTPIPEFKLRFHKTDDGKILVILEVYKGDETPYYYSGDGVLEAYVRIGNESVKATATELKRLVLRGKNTSYDSQNSTYKAEDYAFSKLKERYKKWTGNSFDDKDLISFGLVNEQGDLTN
;
A
#
# COMPACT_ATOMS: atom_id res chain seq x y z
N MET A 1 -10.76 -12.17 -17.72
CA MET A 1 -9.38 -12.68 -17.88
C MET A 1 -8.60 -11.65 -18.70
N PHE A 2 -7.92 -10.72 -18.05
CA PHE A 2 -7.13 -9.72 -18.78
C PHE A 2 -5.84 -10.40 -19.25
N ALA A 3 -5.74 -10.67 -20.54
CA ALA A 3 -4.48 -11.01 -21.16
C ALA A 3 -3.59 -9.76 -21.13
N MET A 4 -2.56 -9.78 -20.28
CA MET A 4 -1.57 -8.70 -20.22
C MET A 4 -0.78 -8.71 -21.53
N ASP A 5 -1.01 -7.74 -22.40
CA ASP A 5 -0.24 -7.58 -23.64
C ASP A 5 1.11 -6.95 -23.30
N ILE A 6 2.15 -7.79 -23.18
CA ILE A 6 3.51 -7.35 -22.84
C ILE A 6 4.06 -6.33 -23.84
N LYS A 7 3.59 -6.33 -25.08
CA LYS A 7 4.00 -5.33 -26.09
C LYS A 7 3.54 -3.91 -25.75
N LYS A 8 2.53 -3.76 -24.85
CA LYS A 8 2.07 -2.46 -24.34
C LYS A 8 2.84 -2.00 -23.09
N LEU A 9 3.67 -2.84 -22.49
CA LEU A 9 4.51 -2.49 -21.33
C LEU A 9 5.80 -1.79 -21.78
N ILE A 10 5.70 -0.88 -22.76
CA ILE A 10 6.83 -0.06 -23.21
C ILE A 10 6.91 1.16 -22.33
N GLY A 11 7.95 1.24 -21.52
CA GLY A 11 8.19 2.33 -20.57
C GLY A 11 8.02 1.88 -19.10
N GLU A 12 8.48 2.70 -18.17
CA GLU A 12 8.19 2.55 -16.75
C GLU A 12 6.84 3.19 -16.44
N ALA A 13 5.97 2.47 -15.74
CA ALA A 13 4.68 2.98 -15.31
C ALA A 13 4.54 2.87 -13.80
N THR A 14 3.58 3.62 -13.24
CA THR A 14 3.29 3.57 -11.81
C THR A 14 2.90 2.17 -11.33
N GLU A 15 2.27 1.38 -12.21
CA GLU A 15 1.68 0.08 -11.89
C GLU A 15 2.64 -1.11 -12.06
N TYR A 16 3.81 -0.93 -12.62
CA TYR A 16 4.76 -2.03 -12.77
C TYR A 16 6.22 -1.59 -12.70
N ASP A 17 7.09 -2.56 -12.39
CA ASP A 17 8.55 -2.42 -12.33
C ASP A 17 9.18 -3.61 -13.06
N LYS A 18 10.33 -3.41 -13.71
CA LYS A 18 11.04 -4.43 -14.49
C LYS A 18 12.31 -4.85 -13.78
N LYS A 19 12.64 -6.12 -13.86
CA LYS A 19 13.88 -6.68 -13.33
C LYS A 19 14.46 -7.65 -14.34
N LEU A 20 15.74 -7.52 -14.62
CA LEU A 20 16.46 -8.42 -15.52
C LEU A 20 16.47 -9.86 -14.97
N ALA A 21 16.71 -10.00 -13.67
CA ALA A 21 16.78 -11.28 -12.97
C ALA A 21 16.38 -11.10 -11.50
N LEU A 22 16.20 -12.22 -10.79
CA LEU A 22 16.02 -12.20 -9.36
C LEU A 22 17.36 -11.90 -8.65
N GLU A 23 17.41 -10.79 -7.90
CA GLU A 23 18.55 -10.43 -7.07
C GLU A 23 18.40 -11.01 -5.66
N GLU A 24 18.71 -12.31 -5.49
CA GLU A 24 18.59 -13.02 -4.21
C GLU A 24 19.48 -12.44 -3.11
N LYS A 25 20.71 -12.05 -3.45
CA LYS A 25 21.70 -11.51 -2.49
C LYS A 25 21.43 -10.05 -2.12
N LYS A 26 20.57 -9.37 -2.87
CA LYS A 26 20.19 -7.96 -2.64
C LYS A 26 18.66 -7.79 -2.70
N PRO A 27 17.91 -8.52 -1.85
CA PRO A 27 16.45 -8.56 -1.95
C PRO A 27 15.81 -7.20 -1.77
N LYS A 28 16.44 -6.27 -1.05
CA LYS A 28 15.95 -4.89 -0.89
C LYS A 28 15.75 -4.18 -2.24
N SER A 29 16.55 -4.52 -3.26
CA SER A 29 16.47 -3.88 -4.59
C SER A 29 15.10 -3.99 -5.26
N TRP A 30 14.36 -5.06 -4.94
CA TRP A 30 13.03 -5.32 -5.49
C TRP A 30 11.92 -5.44 -4.43
N CYS A 31 12.23 -5.88 -3.19
CA CYS A 31 11.27 -5.91 -2.09
C CYS A 31 10.74 -4.51 -1.73
N LYS A 32 11.53 -3.45 -1.94
CA LYS A 32 11.05 -2.07 -1.80
C LYS A 32 9.86 -1.78 -2.73
N SER A 33 9.85 -2.35 -3.95
CA SER A 33 8.74 -2.20 -4.88
C SER A 33 7.52 -3.03 -4.43
N VAL A 34 7.73 -4.21 -3.85
CA VAL A 34 6.65 -5.00 -3.26
C VAL A 34 5.99 -4.22 -2.11
N SER A 35 6.79 -3.69 -1.17
CA SER A 35 6.28 -2.82 -0.09
C SER A 35 5.52 -1.62 -0.65
N ALA A 36 6.09 -0.93 -1.65
CA ALA A 36 5.47 0.25 -2.24
C ALA A 36 4.14 -0.06 -2.92
N PHE A 37 4.03 -1.15 -3.67
CA PHE A 37 2.79 -1.59 -4.31
C PHE A 37 1.72 -1.95 -3.26
N ALA A 38 2.06 -2.75 -2.24
CA ALA A 38 1.12 -3.10 -1.17
C ALA A 38 0.63 -1.85 -0.42
N ASN A 39 1.50 -0.87 -0.21
CA ASN A 39 1.18 0.37 0.47
C ASN A 39 0.41 1.39 -0.39
N THR A 40 0.27 1.20 -1.71
CA THR A 40 -0.37 2.18 -2.58
C THR A 40 -1.55 1.60 -3.36
N PHE A 41 -1.35 1.26 -4.62
CA PHE A 41 -2.42 0.87 -5.54
C PHE A 41 -2.36 -0.60 -5.97
N GLY A 42 -1.38 -1.35 -5.46
CA GLY A 42 -0.96 -2.61 -6.05
C GLY A 42 -0.04 -2.38 -7.24
N GLY A 43 0.35 -3.46 -7.90
CA GLY A 43 1.20 -3.40 -9.09
C GLY A 43 1.90 -4.71 -9.38
N ALA A 44 2.81 -4.70 -10.34
CA ALA A 44 3.52 -5.90 -10.74
C ALA A 44 5.02 -5.69 -10.88
N LEU A 45 5.81 -6.70 -10.48
CA LEU A 45 7.21 -6.82 -10.87
C LEU A 45 7.33 -7.90 -11.94
N ILE A 46 8.03 -7.58 -13.01
CA ILE A 46 8.24 -8.48 -14.14
C ILE A 46 9.72 -8.82 -14.21
N PHE A 47 10.05 -10.07 -13.92
CA PHE A 47 11.41 -10.59 -13.98
C PHE A 47 11.69 -11.24 -15.35
N GLY A 48 12.88 -10.98 -15.89
CA GLY A 48 13.31 -11.42 -17.21
C GLY A 48 13.26 -10.30 -18.28
N ILE A 49 13.10 -9.04 -17.87
CA ILE A 49 13.13 -7.86 -18.75
C ILE A 49 14.25 -6.93 -18.32
N SER A 50 15.10 -6.54 -19.27
CA SER A 50 16.19 -5.59 -19.04
C SER A 50 15.67 -4.14 -18.91
N ASN A 51 16.51 -3.24 -18.41
CA ASN A 51 16.14 -1.83 -18.19
C ASN A 51 15.76 -1.09 -19.48
N ASP A 52 16.34 -1.48 -20.61
CA ASP A 52 16.02 -0.97 -21.95
C ASP A 52 14.75 -1.61 -22.56
N GLY A 53 14.08 -2.49 -21.80
CA GLY A 53 12.82 -3.10 -22.20
C GLY A 53 12.94 -4.37 -23.04
N GLN A 54 14.16 -4.89 -23.25
CA GLN A 54 14.33 -6.14 -23.99
C GLN A 54 13.92 -7.34 -23.14
N VAL A 55 13.16 -8.25 -23.73
CA VAL A 55 12.78 -9.51 -23.12
C VAL A 55 13.96 -10.48 -23.20
N VAL A 56 14.55 -10.77 -22.05
CA VAL A 56 15.68 -11.70 -21.92
C VAL A 56 15.20 -13.08 -21.50
N GLY A 57 14.19 -13.15 -20.63
CA GLY A 57 13.70 -14.38 -19.99
C GLY A 57 14.53 -14.79 -18.77
N LEU A 58 14.06 -15.80 -18.07
CA LEU A 58 14.73 -16.41 -16.92
C LEU A 58 15.19 -17.83 -17.23
N ASN A 59 16.34 -18.24 -16.67
CA ASN A 59 16.89 -19.57 -16.91
C ASN A 59 16.24 -20.65 -16.01
N ALA A 60 15.80 -20.30 -14.81
CA ALA A 60 15.19 -21.19 -13.84
C ALA A 60 13.91 -20.57 -13.22
N PRO A 61 12.87 -20.30 -14.04
CA PRO A 61 11.72 -19.50 -13.61
C PRO A 61 10.95 -20.11 -12.44
N GLU A 62 10.83 -21.44 -12.36
CA GLU A 62 10.16 -22.11 -11.24
C GLU A 62 10.95 -21.92 -9.94
N GLY A 63 12.26 -22.13 -9.96
CA GLY A 63 13.13 -21.90 -8.80
C GLY A 63 13.17 -20.43 -8.38
N ASP A 64 13.15 -19.51 -9.34
CA ASP A 64 13.07 -18.07 -9.06
C ASP A 64 11.74 -17.70 -8.39
N ALA A 65 10.62 -18.30 -8.81
CA ALA A 65 9.30 -18.09 -8.22
C ALA A 65 9.23 -18.61 -6.76
N GLU A 66 9.81 -19.76 -6.48
CA GLU A 66 9.93 -20.29 -5.09
C GLU A 66 10.72 -19.32 -4.21
N LYS A 67 11.89 -18.90 -4.66
CA LYS A 67 12.74 -17.95 -3.93
C LYS A 67 12.08 -16.58 -3.73
N ILE A 68 11.35 -16.07 -4.71
CA ILE A 68 10.56 -14.83 -4.58
C ILE A 68 9.58 -14.97 -3.41
N SER A 69 8.85 -16.10 -3.35
CA SER A 69 7.88 -16.36 -2.29
C SER A 69 8.55 -16.46 -0.91
N GLU A 70 9.68 -17.15 -0.79
CA GLU A 70 10.43 -17.27 0.45
C GLU A 70 10.98 -15.92 0.94
N ILE A 71 11.52 -15.14 0.02
CA ILE A 71 12.08 -13.82 0.34
C ILE A 71 10.95 -12.87 0.78
N ILE A 72 9.80 -12.85 0.11
CA ILE A 72 8.67 -12.04 0.53
C ILE A 72 8.25 -12.40 1.95
N LYS A 73 8.07 -13.69 2.26
CA LYS A 73 7.68 -14.16 3.60
C LYS A 73 8.68 -13.80 4.68
N SER A 74 9.97 -13.75 4.35
CA SER A 74 11.04 -13.49 5.33
C SER A 74 11.42 -12.01 5.44
N ARG A 75 11.07 -11.17 4.46
CA ARG A 75 11.54 -9.79 4.35
C ARG A 75 10.43 -8.73 4.34
N LEU A 76 9.17 -9.13 4.22
CA LEU A 76 8.02 -8.20 4.26
C LEU A 76 7.17 -8.47 5.51
N THR A 77 6.73 -7.41 6.17
CA THR A 77 5.84 -7.49 7.33
C THR A 77 4.86 -6.32 7.37
N PRO A 78 3.54 -6.54 7.47
CA PRO A 78 2.86 -7.82 7.24
C PRO A 78 3.22 -8.43 5.89
N ILE A 79 2.93 -9.71 5.68
CA ILE A 79 3.12 -10.33 4.37
C ILE A 79 2.04 -9.80 3.43
N PRO A 80 2.39 -9.14 2.31
CA PRO A 80 1.39 -8.64 1.38
C PRO A 80 0.73 -9.79 0.61
N GLU A 81 -0.50 -9.58 0.15
CA GLU A 81 -1.14 -10.50 -0.77
C GLU A 81 -0.50 -10.35 -2.15
N PHE A 82 -0.12 -11.49 -2.75
CA PHE A 82 0.53 -11.51 -4.07
C PHE A 82 0.18 -12.78 -4.85
N LYS A 83 0.38 -12.71 -6.17
CA LYS A 83 0.25 -13.82 -7.08
C LYS A 83 1.44 -13.89 -8.02
N LEU A 84 1.95 -15.11 -8.25
CA LEU A 84 2.98 -15.38 -9.25
C LEU A 84 2.36 -15.98 -10.49
N ARG A 85 2.80 -15.52 -11.65
CA ARG A 85 2.43 -16.06 -12.96
C ARG A 85 3.65 -16.23 -13.82
N PHE A 86 3.62 -17.27 -14.66
CA PHE A 86 4.59 -17.49 -15.72
C PHE A 86 4.00 -16.98 -17.03
N HIS A 87 4.80 -16.27 -17.79
CA HIS A 87 4.45 -15.85 -19.14
C HIS A 87 5.50 -16.34 -20.12
N LYS A 88 5.09 -17.18 -21.06
CA LYS A 88 5.93 -17.66 -22.16
C LYS A 88 5.73 -16.75 -23.36
N THR A 89 6.81 -16.18 -23.86
CA THR A 89 6.81 -15.33 -25.06
C THR A 89 6.78 -16.17 -26.35
N ASP A 90 6.50 -15.53 -27.48
CA ASP A 90 6.44 -16.20 -28.78
C ASP A 90 7.78 -16.83 -29.17
N ASP A 91 8.90 -16.24 -28.74
CA ASP A 91 10.27 -16.74 -28.93
C ASP A 91 10.72 -17.75 -27.86
N GLY A 92 9.79 -18.21 -27.03
CA GLY A 92 9.99 -19.30 -26.07
C GLY A 92 10.62 -18.90 -24.73
N LYS A 93 10.94 -17.62 -24.51
CA LYS A 93 11.46 -17.12 -23.23
C LYS A 93 10.37 -17.13 -22.17
N ILE A 94 10.76 -17.33 -20.90
CA ILE A 94 9.83 -17.36 -19.79
C ILE A 94 10.10 -16.18 -18.86
N LEU A 95 9.05 -15.43 -18.54
CA LEU A 95 9.04 -14.36 -17.56
C LEU A 95 8.30 -14.83 -16.32
N VAL A 96 8.72 -14.31 -15.15
CA VAL A 96 7.94 -14.42 -13.90
C VAL A 96 7.33 -13.07 -13.59
N ILE A 97 6.02 -13.06 -13.43
CA ILE A 97 5.24 -11.86 -13.07
C ILE A 97 4.77 -12.01 -11.64
N LEU A 98 5.24 -11.14 -10.77
CA LEU A 98 4.81 -11.02 -9.39
C LEU A 98 3.77 -9.89 -9.32
N GLU A 99 2.50 -10.25 -9.25
CA GLU A 99 1.40 -9.31 -9.00
C GLU A 99 1.25 -9.10 -7.49
N VAL A 100 1.32 -7.87 -7.03
CA VAL A 100 1.16 -7.48 -5.63
C VAL A 100 -0.13 -6.70 -5.51
N TYR A 101 -1.03 -7.15 -4.63
CA TYR A 101 -2.29 -6.46 -4.40
C TYR A 101 -2.11 -5.30 -3.42
N LYS A 102 -2.97 -4.29 -3.56
CA LYS A 102 -3.09 -3.24 -2.55
C LYS A 102 -3.54 -3.87 -1.24
N GLY A 103 -2.79 -3.62 -0.19
CA GLY A 103 -3.08 -4.18 1.12
C GLY A 103 -3.87 -3.22 2.02
N ASP A 104 -4.65 -3.81 2.92
CA ASP A 104 -5.47 -3.09 3.91
C ASP A 104 -4.76 -2.94 5.26
N GLU A 105 -3.79 -3.82 5.57
CA GLU A 105 -3.00 -3.82 6.81
C GLU A 105 -1.76 -2.91 6.74
N THR A 106 -1.90 -1.74 6.11
CA THR A 106 -0.77 -0.81 5.97
C THR A 106 -0.30 -0.26 7.33
N PRO A 107 1.00 0.00 7.50
CA PRO A 107 2.09 -0.06 6.51
C PRO A 107 2.72 -1.44 6.36
N TYR A 108 2.98 -1.84 5.12
CA TYR A 108 3.80 -3.01 4.78
C TYR A 108 5.25 -2.59 4.74
N TYR A 109 6.07 -3.18 5.59
CA TYR A 109 7.49 -2.83 5.73
C TYR A 109 8.38 -3.85 5.03
N TYR A 110 9.49 -3.37 4.48
CA TYR A 110 10.67 -4.19 4.29
C TYR A 110 11.37 -4.35 5.65
N SER A 111 11.55 -5.60 6.07
CA SER A 111 12.18 -6.00 7.32
C SER A 111 13.39 -6.87 6.99
N GLY A 112 14.54 -6.28 6.86
CA GLY A 112 15.79 -6.98 6.53
C GLY A 112 17.00 -6.10 6.73
N ASP A 113 18.18 -6.71 6.81
CA ASP A 113 19.45 -6.01 6.91
C ASP A 113 19.53 -5.01 8.09
N GLY A 114 18.81 -5.32 9.18
CA GLY A 114 18.75 -4.46 10.37
C GLY A 114 17.86 -3.22 10.23
N VAL A 115 17.05 -3.12 9.16
CA VAL A 115 16.14 -2.00 8.93
C VAL A 115 14.68 -2.43 8.91
N LEU A 116 13.78 -1.50 9.26
CA LEU A 116 12.34 -1.61 9.10
C LEU A 116 11.87 -0.36 8.34
N GLU A 117 11.57 -0.50 7.07
CA GLU A 117 11.28 0.64 6.17
C GLU A 117 10.04 0.38 5.34
N ALA A 118 9.06 1.30 5.40
CA ALA A 118 7.93 1.31 4.48
C ALA A 118 8.28 2.10 3.22
N TYR A 119 7.78 1.63 2.08
CA TYR A 119 7.95 2.29 0.79
C TYR A 119 6.58 2.63 0.21
N VAL A 120 6.53 3.69 -0.59
CA VAL A 120 5.35 4.13 -1.33
C VAL A 120 5.70 4.34 -2.80
N ARG A 121 4.72 4.21 -3.69
CA ARG A 121 4.89 4.45 -5.11
C ARG A 121 4.59 5.92 -5.42
N ILE A 122 5.57 6.63 -5.97
CA ILE A 122 5.42 8.01 -6.46
C ILE A 122 5.86 8.01 -7.92
N GLY A 123 4.90 8.20 -8.83
CA GLY A 123 5.16 7.99 -10.26
C GLY A 123 5.64 6.57 -10.52
N ASN A 124 6.78 6.43 -11.18
CA ASN A 124 7.43 5.14 -11.51
C ASN A 124 8.46 4.69 -10.47
N GLU A 125 8.61 5.39 -9.34
CA GLU A 125 9.62 5.09 -8.34
C GLU A 125 9.04 4.55 -7.03
N SER A 126 9.75 3.61 -6.41
CA SER A 126 9.50 3.13 -5.06
C SER A 126 10.41 3.86 -4.08
N VAL A 127 9.85 4.83 -3.36
CA VAL A 127 10.57 5.71 -2.44
C VAL A 127 10.24 5.35 -0.99
N LYS A 128 11.19 5.59 -0.08
CA LYS A 128 10.95 5.42 1.36
C LYS A 128 9.88 6.41 1.82
N ALA A 129 8.90 5.90 2.56
CA ALA A 129 7.83 6.71 3.11
C ALA A 129 8.39 7.77 4.07
N THR A 130 7.97 9.02 3.88
CA THR A 130 8.23 10.12 4.82
C THR A 130 7.45 9.91 6.12
N ALA A 131 7.77 10.66 7.16
CA ALA A 131 7.01 10.60 8.44
C ALA A 131 5.51 10.88 8.23
N THR A 132 5.17 11.82 7.34
CA THR A 132 3.77 12.14 7.02
C THR A 132 3.08 11.00 6.29
N GLU A 133 3.75 10.40 5.30
CA GLU A 133 3.19 9.25 4.57
C GLU A 133 3.06 8.03 5.47
N LEU A 134 4.04 7.78 6.34
CA LEU A 134 3.98 6.70 7.31
C LEU A 134 2.78 6.86 8.26
N LYS A 135 2.54 8.09 8.76
CA LYS A 135 1.36 8.40 9.58
C LYS A 135 0.06 8.07 8.82
N ARG A 136 -0.06 8.46 7.55
CA ARG A 136 -1.24 8.16 6.70
C ARG A 136 -1.43 6.65 6.51
N LEU A 137 -0.34 5.92 6.27
CA LEU A 137 -0.40 4.46 6.14
C LEU A 137 -0.89 3.79 7.42
N VAL A 138 -0.37 4.21 8.59
CA VAL A 138 -0.80 3.68 9.90
C VAL A 138 -2.29 3.92 10.13
N LEU A 139 -2.79 5.12 9.82
CA LEU A 139 -4.20 5.46 9.97
C LEU A 139 -5.09 4.60 9.06
N ARG A 140 -4.68 4.43 7.80
CA ARG A 140 -5.40 3.59 6.84
C ARG A 140 -5.46 2.13 7.29
N GLY A 141 -4.36 1.57 7.80
CA GLY A 141 -4.32 0.18 8.28
C GLY A 141 -5.14 -0.05 9.55
N LYS A 142 -5.41 1.01 10.31
CA LYS A 142 -6.32 0.95 11.46
C LYS A 142 -7.79 1.17 11.08
N ASN A 143 -8.11 1.38 9.80
CA ASN A 143 -9.42 1.82 9.32
C ASN A 143 -9.94 3.09 10.04
N THR A 144 -9.01 3.95 10.48
CA THR A 144 -9.32 5.23 11.14
C THR A 144 -9.00 6.38 10.20
N SER A 145 -9.91 7.34 10.08
CA SER A 145 -9.63 8.61 9.40
C SER A 145 -8.87 9.55 10.35
N TYR A 146 -8.27 10.60 9.79
CA TYR A 146 -7.68 11.65 10.61
C TYR A 146 -8.73 12.28 11.53
N ASP A 147 -9.93 12.48 11.00
CA ASP A 147 -11.05 13.11 11.71
C ASP A 147 -11.58 12.28 12.87
N SER A 148 -11.34 10.94 12.87
CA SER A 148 -11.73 10.05 13.97
C SER A 148 -10.67 9.89 15.07
N GLN A 149 -9.53 10.59 14.96
CA GLN A 149 -8.52 10.60 16.01
C GLN A 149 -8.92 11.53 17.14
N ASN A 150 -8.69 11.09 18.38
CA ASN A 150 -8.91 11.95 19.54
C ASN A 150 -7.99 13.18 19.49
N SER A 151 -8.58 14.33 19.71
CA SER A 151 -7.85 15.55 19.94
C SER A 151 -7.46 15.66 21.44
N THR A 152 -6.70 16.69 21.78
CA THR A 152 -6.38 17.00 23.18
C THR A 152 -7.52 17.78 23.91
N TYR A 153 -8.60 18.08 23.20
CA TYR A 153 -9.70 18.88 23.71
C TYR A 153 -10.82 18.01 24.25
N LYS A 154 -11.47 18.47 25.32
CA LYS A 154 -12.62 17.80 25.93
C LYS A 154 -13.92 18.45 25.46
N ALA A 155 -14.95 17.65 25.24
CA ALA A 155 -16.26 18.15 24.82
C ALA A 155 -16.89 19.06 25.85
N GLU A 156 -16.65 18.83 27.15
CA GLU A 156 -17.17 19.64 28.28
C GLU A 156 -16.70 21.10 28.26
N ASP A 157 -15.56 21.39 27.60
CA ASP A 157 -15.03 22.75 27.47
C ASP A 157 -15.74 23.57 26.39
N TYR A 158 -16.67 22.97 25.62
CA TYR A 158 -17.31 23.59 24.47
C TYR A 158 -18.85 23.51 24.50
N ALA A 159 -19.52 24.64 24.28
CA ALA A 159 -20.98 24.71 24.28
C ALA A 159 -21.68 24.20 23.03
N PHE A 160 -20.97 24.05 21.91
CA PHE A 160 -21.48 23.63 20.58
C PHE A 160 -22.69 24.42 20.07
N SER A 161 -22.92 25.65 20.57
CA SER A 161 -24.13 26.44 20.31
C SER A 161 -24.42 26.64 18.83
N LYS A 162 -23.39 26.99 18.06
CA LYS A 162 -23.51 27.20 16.59
C LYS A 162 -23.85 25.89 15.85
N LEU A 163 -23.31 24.76 16.28
CA LEU A 163 -23.60 23.44 15.70
C LEU A 163 -25.05 23.08 15.98
N LYS A 164 -25.49 23.19 17.23
CA LYS A 164 -26.87 22.90 17.68
C LYS A 164 -27.91 23.79 16.95
N GLU A 165 -27.61 25.08 16.76
CA GLU A 165 -28.46 25.99 16.01
C GLU A 165 -28.57 25.62 14.53
N ARG A 166 -27.44 25.36 13.85
CA ARG A 166 -27.43 24.96 12.43
C ARG A 166 -28.14 23.64 12.18
N TYR A 167 -27.91 22.65 13.05
CA TYR A 167 -28.56 21.37 12.96
C TYR A 167 -30.07 21.49 13.02
N LYS A 168 -30.57 22.26 14.03
CA LYS A 168 -31.98 22.53 14.18
C LYS A 168 -32.58 23.27 12.97
N LYS A 169 -31.85 24.22 12.40
CA LYS A 169 -32.28 24.96 11.22
C LYS A 169 -32.41 24.05 9.98
N TRP A 170 -31.53 23.10 9.82
CA TRP A 170 -31.52 22.24 8.64
C TRP A 170 -32.42 21.02 8.76
N THR A 171 -32.53 20.43 9.95
CA THR A 171 -33.24 19.16 10.14
C THR A 171 -34.60 19.36 10.82
N GLY A 172 -34.84 20.50 11.48
CA GLY A 172 -36.01 20.73 12.32
C GLY A 172 -35.91 20.06 13.69
N ASN A 173 -34.91 19.23 13.97
CA ASN A 173 -34.73 18.47 15.20
C ASN A 173 -33.78 19.19 16.18
N SER A 174 -33.91 18.88 17.46
CA SER A 174 -32.94 19.29 18.49
C SER A 174 -31.67 18.41 18.35
N PHE A 175 -30.52 19.00 18.63
CA PHE A 175 -29.23 18.32 18.72
C PHE A 175 -28.81 18.21 20.18
N ASP A 176 -28.55 17.02 20.65
CA ASP A 176 -28.14 16.77 22.02
C ASP A 176 -26.75 16.13 22.12
N ASP A 177 -26.29 15.86 23.34
CA ASP A 177 -24.92 15.35 23.54
C ASP A 177 -24.75 13.90 23.06
N LYS A 178 -25.81 13.12 22.89
CA LYS A 178 -25.77 11.78 22.29
C LYS A 178 -25.50 11.85 20.81
N ASP A 179 -25.94 12.91 20.14
CA ASP A 179 -25.66 13.13 18.72
C ASP A 179 -24.18 13.40 18.49
N LEU A 180 -23.48 14.05 19.42
CA LEU A 180 -22.02 14.26 19.35
C LEU A 180 -21.28 12.91 19.24
N ILE A 181 -21.68 11.91 20.02
CA ILE A 181 -21.09 10.57 20.01
C ILE A 181 -21.51 9.84 18.72
N SER A 182 -22.81 9.88 18.36
CA SER A 182 -23.32 9.16 17.18
C SER A 182 -22.75 9.68 15.86
N PHE A 183 -22.40 10.96 15.78
CA PHE A 183 -21.70 11.54 14.63
C PHE A 183 -20.18 11.41 14.71
N GLY A 184 -19.64 10.76 15.74
CA GLY A 184 -18.21 10.56 15.92
C GLY A 184 -17.42 11.85 16.19
N LEU A 185 -18.07 12.90 16.70
CA LEU A 185 -17.43 14.17 17.06
C LEU A 185 -16.80 14.11 18.46
N VAL A 186 -17.27 13.18 19.28
CA VAL A 186 -16.79 12.91 20.64
C VAL A 186 -16.72 11.41 20.84
N ASN A 187 -15.67 10.92 21.49
CA ASN A 187 -15.57 9.51 21.89
C ASN A 187 -16.32 9.22 23.20
N GLU A 188 -16.36 7.95 23.60
CA GLU A 188 -17.03 7.52 24.83
C GLU A 188 -16.37 8.10 26.11
N GLN A 189 -15.13 8.55 26.04
CA GLN A 189 -14.37 9.18 27.12
C GLN A 189 -14.53 10.69 27.16
N GLY A 190 -15.34 11.28 26.27
CA GLY A 190 -15.61 12.72 26.20
C GLY A 190 -14.51 13.53 25.49
N ASP A 191 -13.55 12.87 24.79
CA ASP A 191 -12.55 13.57 23.99
C ASP A 191 -13.15 13.96 22.64
N LEU A 192 -12.88 15.18 22.18
CA LEU A 192 -13.21 15.61 20.83
C LEU A 192 -12.36 14.86 19.79
N THR A 193 -12.95 14.56 18.66
CA THR A 193 -12.21 14.10 17.47
C THR A 193 -11.65 15.30 16.69
N ASN A 194 -10.62 15.08 15.84
CA ASN A 194 -10.02 16.15 15.04
C ASN A 194 -10.96 16.68 13.95
#